data_9ae5d218829d959aba92aba2582ca67f
#
_entry.id   9ae5d218829d959aba92aba2582ca67f
#
_cell.length_a   1.000
_cell.length_b   1.000
_cell.length_c   1.000
_cell.angle_alpha   90.00
_cell.angle_beta   90.00
_cell.angle_gamma   90.00
#
_symmetry.space_group_name_H-M   'P 1'
#
loop_
_entity.id
_entity.type
_entity.pdbx_description
1 polymer ?
#
loop_
_entity_poly.entity_id
_entity_poly.type
_entity_poly.pdbx_seq_one_letter_code
_entity_poly.pdbx_strand_id
1 'polypeptide(L)'
;MVTLNKKMKQLREQINNKTVLAKSFLEDGENKDVDKAAQLLDEVDALEKEYTAEERLFKHEQQEAQELSDKQFKEKEMSDSTEKFATVVRGMVRKDPAVTAMTEGVNADGGYTVPEDISTEIRHFKEEEFSFENYISVEKVNTNQGRRTYQSKASCTGFTEVAEAGAIPAIAAPNYQLVSYTITDKAGFIPMTKDLVNDSSANLKNELVKWFGRQRNATINNNVLSKLTDGVAPTAINGLKGLKKLINVDLGSEYDSKIFTNDDGLNWLDTLEDDQHRPLLNPVPSEPNKMQLCIGGKVREVVPVPNSKWASTAGANNSTVIPFIVGELTEAVKMFDRQELEISASDVAAVAGFNAFQQNGVLMKGVIRNDFEKVDADAYKYATITVTA
;
A
#
# COMPACT_ATOMS: atom_id res chain seq x y z
N MET A 1 -10.76 -24.74 -26.74
CA MET A 1 -9.86 -24.51 -25.61
C MET A 1 -8.81 -25.62 -25.37
N VAL A 2 -9.17 -26.91 -25.27
CA VAL A 2 -8.21 -28.01 -24.99
C VAL A 2 -7.17 -28.21 -26.10
N THR A 3 -7.54 -28.00 -27.37
CA THR A 3 -6.67 -28.21 -28.54
C THR A 3 -5.58 -27.16 -28.71
N LEU A 4 -5.89 -25.88 -28.50
CA LEU A 4 -4.91 -24.80 -28.62
C LEU A 4 -3.80 -24.90 -27.54
N ASN A 5 -4.21 -25.21 -26.31
CA ASN A 5 -3.25 -25.41 -25.22
C ASN A 5 -2.30 -26.59 -25.44
N LYS A 6 -2.76 -27.58 -26.18
CA LYS A 6 -1.95 -28.77 -26.58
C LYS A 6 -0.92 -28.40 -27.66
N LYS A 7 -1.30 -27.57 -28.63
CA LYS A 7 -0.40 -27.11 -29.70
C LYS A 7 0.72 -26.18 -29.12
N MET A 8 0.38 -25.26 -28.25
CA MET A 8 1.36 -24.41 -27.57
C MET A 8 2.37 -25.22 -26.74
N LYS A 9 1.92 -26.27 -26.05
CA LYS A 9 2.83 -27.18 -25.32
C LYS A 9 3.79 -27.91 -26.26
N GLN A 10 3.29 -28.39 -27.39
CA GLN A 10 4.10 -29.07 -28.41
C GLN A 10 5.15 -28.13 -29.03
N LEU A 11 4.75 -26.90 -29.39
CA LEU A 11 5.68 -25.89 -29.91
C LEU A 11 6.79 -25.57 -28.91
N ARG A 12 6.44 -25.40 -27.62
CA ARG A 12 7.43 -25.14 -26.55
C ARG A 12 8.39 -26.29 -26.35
N GLU A 13 7.92 -27.51 -26.46
CA GLU A 13 8.77 -28.71 -26.37
C GLU A 13 9.72 -28.81 -27.56
N GLN A 14 9.23 -28.52 -28.78
CA GLN A 14 10.06 -28.47 -30.01
C GLN A 14 11.14 -27.36 -29.91
N ILE A 15 10.80 -26.17 -29.44
CA ILE A 15 11.75 -25.07 -29.20
C ILE A 15 12.85 -25.51 -28.23
N ASN A 16 12.49 -26.09 -27.09
CA ASN A 16 13.46 -26.57 -26.10
C ASN A 16 14.38 -27.64 -26.67
N ASN A 17 13.84 -28.64 -27.38
CA ASN A 17 14.63 -29.72 -27.94
C ASN A 17 15.64 -29.23 -28.99
N LYS A 18 15.21 -28.31 -29.87
CA LYS A 18 16.09 -27.72 -30.90
C LYS A 18 17.15 -26.80 -30.30
N THR A 19 16.81 -26.05 -29.25
CA THR A 19 17.76 -25.19 -28.53
C THR A 19 18.84 -26.02 -27.84
N VAL A 20 18.47 -27.17 -27.24
CA VAL A 20 19.45 -28.08 -26.61
C VAL A 20 20.35 -28.71 -27.66
N LEU A 21 19.78 -29.12 -28.81
CA LEU A 21 20.57 -29.65 -29.93
C LEU A 21 21.54 -28.61 -30.53
N ALA A 22 21.08 -27.36 -30.72
CA ALA A 22 21.94 -26.28 -31.18
C ALA A 22 23.12 -26.01 -30.23
N LYS A 23 22.85 -26.05 -28.90
CA LYS A 23 23.89 -25.92 -27.88
C LYS A 23 24.93 -27.06 -27.94
N SER A 24 24.45 -28.31 -28.11
CA SER A 24 25.36 -29.46 -28.18
C SER A 24 26.34 -29.35 -29.38
N PHE A 25 25.88 -28.85 -30.53
CA PHE A 25 26.76 -28.61 -31.70
C PHE A 25 27.74 -27.46 -31.50
N LEU A 26 27.51 -26.56 -30.54
CA LEU A 26 28.44 -25.47 -30.20
C LEU A 26 29.45 -25.86 -29.10
N GLU A 27 29.06 -26.82 -28.22
CA GLU A 27 29.86 -27.23 -27.05
C GLU A 27 30.82 -28.41 -27.35
N ASP A 28 30.58 -29.24 -28.39
CA ASP A 28 31.45 -30.33 -28.76
C ASP A 28 32.79 -29.81 -29.36
N GLY A 29 33.86 -29.96 -28.61
CA GLY A 29 35.19 -29.37 -28.85
C GLY A 29 35.90 -29.86 -30.11
N GLU A 30 35.61 -31.08 -30.63
CA GLU A 30 36.32 -31.68 -31.80
C GLU A 30 35.49 -31.64 -33.11
N ASN A 31 34.20 -31.40 -33.07
CA ASN A 31 33.31 -31.32 -34.25
C ASN A 31 32.33 -30.15 -34.15
N LYS A 32 32.84 -28.93 -33.98
CA LYS A 32 31.97 -27.75 -34.02
C LYS A 32 31.41 -27.55 -35.42
N ASP A 33 30.11 -27.83 -35.57
CA ASP A 33 29.36 -27.57 -36.79
C ASP A 33 28.50 -26.29 -36.62
N VAL A 34 29.14 -25.13 -36.78
CA VAL A 34 28.52 -23.80 -36.59
C VAL A 34 27.39 -23.58 -37.59
N ASP A 35 27.47 -24.14 -38.80
CA ASP A 35 26.45 -23.97 -39.83
C ASP A 35 25.17 -24.71 -39.47
N LYS A 36 25.26 -25.93 -38.90
CA LYS A 36 24.09 -26.66 -38.41
C LYS A 36 23.51 -26.02 -37.17
N ALA A 37 24.31 -25.49 -36.26
CA ALA A 37 23.82 -24.76 -35.10
C ALA A 37 23.06 -23.51 -35.52
N ALA A 38 23.54 -22.76 -36.52
CA ALA A 38 22.86 -21.58 -37.06
C ALA A 38 21.51 -21.94 -37.71
N GLN A 39 21.45 -23.01 -38.50
CA GLN A 39 20.21 -23.48 -39.09
C GLN A 39 19.17 -23.88 -38.03
N LEU A 40 19.61 -24.55 -36.95
CA LEU A 40 18.70 -24.92 -35.83
C LEU A 40 18.21 -23.70 -35.07
N LEU A 41 19.03 -22.65 -34.92
CA LEU A 41 18.60 -21.40 -34.30
C LEU A 41 17.60 -20.61 -35.17
N ASP A 42 17.80 -20.59 -36.48
CA ASP A 42 16.83 -20.00 -37.43
C ASP A 42 15.47 -20.73 -37.36
N GLU A 43 15.51 -22.06 -37.22
CA GLU A 43 14.27 -22.85 -37.02
C GLU A 43 13.62 -22.59 -35.64
N VAL A 44 14.39 -22.35 -34.60
CA VAL A 44 13.89 -21.93 -33.28
C VAL A 44 13.20 -20.58 -33.37
N ASP A 45 13.80 -19.59 -34.02
CA ASP A 45 13.21 -18.27 -34.24
C ASP A 45 11.88 -18.31 -35.01
N ALA A 46 11.78 -19.22 -35.98
CA ALA A 46 10.53 -19.45 -36.72
C ALA A 46 9.42 -20.05 -35.82
N LEU A 47 9.77 -21.02 -34.97
CA LEU A 47 8.84 -21.64 -34.02
C LEU A 47 8.44 -20.67 -32.88
N GLU A 48 9.33 -19.78 -32.45
CA GLU A 48 9.00 -18.73 -31.46
C GLU A 48 8.00 -17.71 -32.02
N LYS A 49 8.13 -17.33 -33.29
CA LYS A 49 7.14 -16.47 -33.96
C LYS A 49 5.79 -17.16 -34.06
N GLU A 50 5.76 -18.45 -34.35
CA GLU A 50 4.53 -19.24 -34.40
C GLU A 50 3.88 -19.39 -33.03
N TYR A 51 4.69 -19.61 -31.98
CA TYR A 51 4.25 -19.66 -30.58
C TYR A 51 3.64 -18.32 -30.12
N THR A 52 4.28 -17.21 -30.43
CA THR A 52 3.77 -15.86 -30.06
C THR A 52 2.49 -15.50 -30.82
N ALA A 53 2.31 -15.96 -32.05
CA ALA A 53 1.07 -15.78 -32.80
C ALA A 53 -0.09 -16.58 -32.17
N GLU A 54 0.15 -17.85 -31.82
CA GLU A 54 -0.83 -18.70 -31.14
C GLU A 54 -1.20 -18.18 -29.75
N GLU A 55 -0.26 -17.61 -29.01
CA GLU A 55 -0.52 -16.98 -27.71
C GLU A 55 -1.43 -15.75 -27.82
N ARG A 56 -1.24 -14.94 -28.88
CA ARG A 56 -2.11 -13.78 -29.14
C ARG A 56 -3.53 -14.22 -29.51
N LEU A 57 -3.66 -15.25 -30.35
CA LEU A 57 -4.96 -15.81 -30.70
C LEU A 57 -5.68 -16.37 -29.47
N PHE A 58 -4.97 -17.08 -28.60
CA PHE A 58 -5.55 -17.63 -27.38
C PHE A 58 -6.04 -16.54 -26.42
N LYS A 59 -5.29 -15.44 -26.27
CA LYS A 59 -5.72 -14.27 -25.48
C LYS A 59 -6.97 -13.62 -26.06
N HIS A 60 -7.03 -13.51 -27.40
CA HIS A 60 -8.20 -12.92 -28.06
C HIS A 60 -9.45 -13.79 -27.89
N GLU A 61 -9.33 -15.12 -28.05
CA GLU A 61 -10.45 -16.06 -27.82
C GLU A 61 -10.92 -16.04 -26.35
N GLN A 62 -10.01 -15.85 -25.36
CA GLN A 62 -10.39 -15.69 -23.96
C GLN A 62 -11.18 -14.40 -23.73
N GLN A 63 -10.77 -13.30 -24.35
CA GLN A 63 -11.47 -12.02 -24.25
C GLN A 63 -12.86 -12.10 -24.90
N GLU A 64 -12.98 -12.69 -26.11
CA GLU A 64 -14.28 -12.91 -26.75
C GLU A 64 -15.20 -13.83 -25.95
N ALA A 65 -14.66 -14.89 -25.33
CA ALA A 65 -15.44 -15.78 -24.47
C ALA A 65 -15.96 -15.11 -23.22
N GLN A 66 -15.18 -14.19 -22.62
CA GLN A 66 -15.61 -13.37 -21.50
C GLN A 66 -16.68 -12.36 -21.90
N GLU A 67 -16.50 -11.65 -23.03
CA GLU A 67 -17.50 -10.70 -23.54
C GLU A 67 -18.82 -11.38 -23.92
N LEU A 68 -18.79 -12.59 -24.49
CA LEU A 68 -19.98 -13.37 -24.77
C LEU A 68 -20.69 -13.87 -23.52
N SER A 69 -19.94 -14.26 -22.50
CA SER A 69 -20.49 -14.62 -21.19
C SER A 69 -21.20 -13.44 -20.53
N ASP A 70 -20.57 -12.27 -20.54
CA ASP A 70 -21.14 -11.04 -19.96
C ASP A 70 -22.38 -10.54 -20.75
N LYS A 71 -22.39 -10.70 -22.08
CA LYS A 71 -23.57 -10.39 -22.89
C LYS A 71 -24.73 -11.35 -22.61
N GLN A 72 -24.48 -12.66 -22.50
CA GLN A 72 -25.53 -13.63 -22.17
C GLN A 72 -26.11 -13.44 -20.79
N PHE A 73 -25.29 -13.01 -19.78
CA PHE A 73 -25.79 -12.66 -18.46
C PHE A 73 -26.72 -11.43 -18.50
N LYS A 74 -26.30 -10.37 -19.20
CA LYS A 74 -27.12 -9.14 -19.36
C LYS A 74 -28.41 -9.38 -20.16
N GLU A 75 -28.37 -10.21 -21.18
CA GLU A 75 -29.60 -10.55 -21.96
C GLU A 75 -30.60 -11.39 -21.14
N LYS A 76 -30.12 -12.28 -20.27
CA LYS A 76 -30.99 -13.11 -19.43
C LYS A 76 -31.67 -12.31 -18.32
N GLU A 77 -30.99 -11.37 -17.69
CA GLU A 77 -31.60 -10.44 -16.71
C GLU A 77 -32.59 -9.47 -17.38
N MET A 78 -32.26 -8.98 -18.58
CA MET A 78 -33.15 -8.09 -19.33
C MET A 78 -34.40 -8.81 -19.85
N SER A 79 -34.34 -10.10 -20.20
CA SER A 79 -35.52 -10.86 -20.67
C SER A 79 -36.51 -11.10 -19.54
N ASP A 80 -36.05 -11.42 -18.34
CA ASP A 80 -36.92 -11.72 -17.19
C ASP A 80 -37.67 -10.48 -16.69
N SER A 81 -37.01 -9.31 -16.69
CA SER A 81 -37.66 -8.02 -16.33
C SER A 81 -38.63 -7.54 -17.40
N THR A 82 -38.30 -7.75 -18.68
CA THR A 82 -39.15 -7.37 -19.82
C THR A 82 -40.40 -8.24 -19.92
N GLU A 83 -40.34 -9.53 -19.59
CA GLU A 83 -41.52 -10.40 -19.56
C GLU A 83 -42.48 -10.03 -18.43
N LYS A 84 -41.98 -9.71 -17.26
CA LYS A 84 -42.80 -9.20 -16.13
C LYS A 84 -43.48 -7.88 -16.49
N PHE A 85 -42.73 -6.92 -17.07
CA PHE A 85 -43.28 -5.65 -17.55
C PHE A 85 -44.33 -5.86 -18.67
N ALA A 86 -44.07 -6.74 -19.65
CA ALA A 86 -45.00 -7.07 -20.75
C ALA A 86 -46.31 -7.69 -20.23
N THR A 87 -46.24 -8.44 -19.09
CA THR A 87 -47.44 -9.05 -18.48
C THR A 87 -48.30 -7.98 -17.82
N VAL A 88 -47.71 -7.00 -17.15
CA VAL A 88 -48.42 -5.86 -16.55
C VAL A 88 -49.05 -4.96 -17.62
N VAL A 89 -48.33 -4.63 -18.69
CA VAL A 89 -48.82 -3.82 -19.80
C VAL A 89 -49.99 -4.54 -20.53
N ARG A 90 -49.92 -5.86 -20.69
CA ARG A 90 -51.04 -6.66 -21.24
C ARG A 90 -52.27 -6.64 -20.33
N GLY A 91 -52.10 -6.60 -19.00
CA GLY A 91 -53.17 -6.43 -18.03
C GLY A 91 -53.85 -5.06 -18.16
N MET A 92 -53.06 -3.98 -18.34
CA MET A 92 -53.58 -2.63 -18.56
C MET A 92 -54.40 -2.50 -19.85
N VAL A 93 -53.92 -3.11 -20.97
CA VAL A 93 -54.58 -3.07 -22.29
C VAL A 93 -55.92 -3.84 -22.25
N ARG A 94 -56.04 -4.88 -21.43
CA ARG A 94 -57.26 -5.67 -21.27
C ARG A 94 -58.29 -5.04 -20.34
N LYS A 95 -58.05 -3.83 -19.78
CA LYS A 95 -58.93 -3.13 -18.81
C LYS A 95 -59.30 -4.03 -17.62
N ASP A 96 -58.32 -4.75 -17.08
CA ASP A 96 -58.49 -5.54 -15.90
C ASP A 96 -58.77 -4.57 -14.72
N PRO A 97 -59.87 -4.68 -13.95
CA PRO A 97 -60.23 -3.72 -12.91
C PRO A 97 -59.24 -3.66 -11.74
N ALA A 98 -58.25 -4.56 -11.72
CA ALA A 98 -57.16 -4.58 -10.76
C ALA A 98 -56.00 -3.66 -11.12
N VAL A 99 -55.98 -3.06 -12.32
CA VAL A 99 -54.87 -2.23 -12.83
C VAL A 99 -55.36 -0.79 -13.00
N THR A 100 -55.30 -0.01 -11.95
CA THR A 100 -55.50 1.44 -11.95
C THR A 100 -54.20 2.15 -12.34
N ALA A 101 -54.23 3.41 -12.74
CA ALA A 101 -53.05 4.18 -13.14
C ALA A 101 -51.92 4.07 -12.08
N MET A 102 -50.80 3.48 -12.51
CA MET A 102 -49.67 3.17 -11.64
C MET A 102 -48.70 4.33 -11.58
N THR A 103 -48.35 4.77 -10.39
CA THR A 103 -47.32 5.81 -10.13
C THR A 103 -46.09 5.20 -9.53
N GLU A 104 -44.92 5.59 -10.08
CA GLU A 104 -43.62 5.23 -9.55
C GLU A 104 -43.44 5.89 -8.17
N GLY A 105 -43.33 5.14 -7.10
CA GLY A 105 -43.20 5.65 -5.74
C GLY A 105 -44.27 5.24 -4.77
N VAL A 106 -45.38 4.59 -5.23
CA VAL A 106 -46.39 3.98 -4.39
C VAL A 106 -46.39 2.47 -4.63
N ASN A 107 -45.97 1.70 -3.63
CA ASN A 107 -45.85 0.23 -3.77
C ASN A 107 -47.18 -0.44 -4.18
N ALA A 108 -48.33 0.10 -3.72
CA ALA A 108 -49.66 -0.39 -4.06
C ALA A 108 -50.05 -0.10 -5.53
N ASP A 109 -49.47 0.93 -6.15
CA ASP A 109 -49.80 1.38 -7.51
C ASP A 109 -48.86 0.83 -8.59
N GLY A 110 -47.98 -0.10 -8.22
CA GLY A 110 -47.05 -0.75 -9.17
C GLY A 110 -45.56 -0.40 -9.00
N GLY A 111 -45.21 0.27 -7.91
CA GLY A 111 -43.81 0.52 -7.55
C GLY A 111 -42.97 -0.76 -7.43
N TYR A 112 -43.62 -1.91 -7.18
CA TYR A 112 -42.95 -3.23 -7.19
C TYR A 112 -42.57 -3.74 -8.60
N THR A 113 -43.07 -3.12 -9.65
CA THR A 113 -42.79 -3.54 -11.02
C THR A 113 -41.64 -2.75 -11.66
N VAL A 114 -41.19 -1.68 -11.02
CA VAL A 114 -39.97 -0.97 -11.42
C VAL A 114 -38.80 -1.77 -10.85
N PRO A 115 -37.94 -2.35 -11.68
CA PRO A 115 -36.76 -3.05 -11.17
C PRO A 115 -35.87 -2.01 -10.45
N GLU A 116 -35.68 -2.18 -9.15
CA GLU A 116 -34.64 -1.46 -8.45
C GLU A 116 -33.30 -1.93 -9.02
N ASP A 117 -32.49 -1.00 -9.48
CA ASP A 117 -31.09 -1.27 -9.85
C ASP A 117 -30.30 -1.56 -8.56
N ILE A 118 -30.44 -2.78 -8.06
CA ILE A 118 -29.71 -3.26 -6.91
C ILE A 118 -28.33 -3.68 -7.37
N SER A 119 -27.39 -2.74 -7.39
CA SER A 119 -25.99 -3.09 -7.51
C SER A 119 -25.54 -3.76 -6.19
N THR A 120 -25.37 -5.09 -6.24
CA THR A 120 -24.78 -5.88 -5.14
C THR A 120 -23.28 -5.69 -5.04
N GLU A 121 -22.70 -4.88 -5.93
CA GLU A 121 -21.28 -4.61 -5.97
C GLU A 121 -20.92 -3.48 -5.00
N ILE A 122 -20.08 -3.78 -4.01
CA ILE A 122 -19.56 -2.78 -3.09
C ILE A 122 -18.56 -1.91 -3.85
N ARG A 123 -18.95 -0.68 -4.15
CA ARG A 123 -18.06 0.30 -4.78
C ARG A 123 -17.26 1.03 -3.70
N HIS A 124 -15.95 0.98 -3.82
CA HIS A 124 -15.06 1.70 -2.91
C HIS A 124 -14.71 3.06 -3.51
N PHE A 125 -14.80 4.11 -2.68
CA PHE A 125 -14.11 5.34 -2.99
C PHE A 125 -12.60 5.08 -2.91
N LYS A 126 -11.85 5.75 -3.78
CA LYS A 126 -10.39 5.67 -3.74
C LYS A 126 -9.93 6.22 -2.40
N GLU A 127 -9.39 5.36 -1.56
CA GLU A 127 -8.70 5.74 -0.33
C GLU A 127 -7.21 5.60 -0.55
N GLU A 128 -6.47 6.59 -0.12
CA GLU A 128 -5.02 6.55 -0.17
C GLU A 128 -4.48 5.66 0.95
N GLU A 129 -3.87 4.53 0.60
CA GLU A 129 -3.29 3.57 1.54
C GLU A 129 -1.85 3.95 1.89
N PHE A 130 -1.66 5.13 2.51
CA PHE A 130 -0.37 5.50 3.03
C PHE A 130 0.00 4.66 4.25
N SER A 131 1.23 4.12 4.29
CA SER A 131 1.74 3.38 5.44
C SER A 131 3.18 3.79 5.77
N PHE A 132 3.41 4.21 7.01
CA PHE A 132 4.76 4.44 7.54
C PHE A 132 5.59 3.17 7.65
N GLU A 133 4.97 1.99 7.65
CA GLU A 133 5.68 0.69 7.72
C GLU A 133 6.74 0.55 6.62
N ASN A 134 6.49 1.15 5.44
CA ASN A 134 7.42 1.13 4.31
C ASN A 134 8.68 1.98 4.52
N TYR A 135 8.69 2.85 5.53
CA TYR A 135 9.75 3.82 5.79
C TYR A 135 10.47 3.59 7.12
N ILE A 136 10.04 2.61 7.91
CA ILE A 136 10.65 2.26 9.20
C ILE A 136 11.31 0.88 9.13
N SER A 137 12.18 0.58 10.09
CA SER A 137 12.76 -0.75 10.23
C SER A 137 11.79 -1.69 10.97
N VAL A 138 11.53 -2.89 10.42
CA VAL A 138 10.67 -3.90 11.03
C VAL A 138 11.50 -5.11 11.43
N GLU A 139 11.43 -5.50 12.70
CA GLU A 139 12.09 -6.68 13.25
C GLU A 139 11.07 -7.68 13.79
N LYS A 140 11.03 -8.89 13.23
CA LYS A 140 10.18 -9.97 13.75
C LYS A 140 10.76 -10.56 15.01
N VAL A 141 9.98 -10.62 16.08
CA VAL A 141 10.41 -11.12 17.40
C VAL A 141 9.49 -12.23 17.91
N ASN A 142 10.05 -13.17 18.65
CA ASN A 142 9.29 -14.30 19.20
C ASN A 142 8.98 -14.15 20.71
N THR A 143 9.52 -13.10 21.35
CA THR A 143 9.39 -12.85 22.80
C THR A 143 8.50 -11.65 23.06
N ASN A 144 7.79 -11.64 24.18
CA ASN A 144 6.96 -10.50 24.59
C ASN A 144 7.78 -9.30 25.04
N GLN A 145 8.96 -9.53 25.55
CA GLN A 145 9.87 -8.50 26.02
C GLN A 145 11.29 -8.84 25.58
N GLY A 146 12.06 -7.81 25.29
CA GLY A 146 13.44 -7.99 24.91
C GLY A 146 14.21 -6.68 24.96
N ARG A 147 15.50 -6.80 24.76
CA ARG A 147 16.41 -5.67 24.72
C ARG A 147 17.33 -5.80 23.53
N ARG A 148 17.65 -4.66 22.91
CA ARG A 148 18.61 -4.57 21.81
C ARG A 148 19.66 -3.55 22.18
N THR A 149 20.92 -3.91 22.00
CA THR A 149 22.04 -3.01 22.26
C THR A 149 22.47 -2.39 20.94
N TYR A 150 22.47 -1.08 20.87
CA TYR A 150 22.98 -0.29 19.75
C TYR A 150 24.21 0.45 20.19
N GLN A 151 25.22 0.53 19.33
CA GLN A 151 26.35 1.38 19.56
C GLN A 151 25.91 2.81 19.29
N SER A 152 26.00 3.68 20.30
CA SER A 152 25.72 5.10 20.10
C SER A 152 26.83 5.74 19.25
N LYS A 153 26.47 6.77 18.49
CA LYS A 153 27.46 7.53 17.73
C LYS A 153 28.50 8.12 18.68
N ALA A 154 29.70 7.57 18.63
CA ALA A 154 30.82 8.10 19.35
C ALA A 154 31.58 9.06 18.43
N SER A 155 31.92 10.25 18.93
CA SER A 155 32.88 11.08 18.22
C SER A 155 34.26 10.40 18.27
N CYS A 156 34.66 9.79 17.16
CA CYS A 156 35.98 9.20 17.05
C CYS A 156 37.02 10.33 16.95
N THR A 157 37.88 10.47 17.97
CA THR A 157 38.91 11.53 18.01
C THR A 157 40.18 11.15 17.22
N GLY A 158 40.22 9.92 16.67
CA GLY A 158 41.41 9.41 16.00
C GLY A 158 42.56 8.99 16.94
N PHE A 159 43.60 8.46 16.37
CA PHE A 159 44.82 8.12 17.11
C PHE A 159 45.74 9.33 17.15
N THR A 160 46.40 9.50 18.29
CA THR A 160 47.39 10.56 18.50
C THR A 160 48.78 10.04 18.15
N GLU A 161 49.59 10.88 17.54
CA GLU A 161 50.98 10.55 17.31
C GLU A 161 51.72 10.36 18.64
N VAL A 162 52.50 9.28 18.71
CA VAL A 162 53.28 8.96 19.91
C VAL A 162 54.76 8.91 19.49
N ALA A 163 55.61 9.65 20.20
CA ALA A 163 57.03 9.59 20.00
C ALA A 163 57.60 8.19 20.35
N GLU A 164 58.75 7.87 19.80
CA GLU A 164 59.46 6.61 20.09
C GLU A 164 59.65 6.46 21.61
N ALA A 165 59.20 5.34 22.19
CA ALA A 165 59.15 5.07 23.61
C ALA A 165 58.21 5.99 24.44
N GLY A 166 57.32 6.77 23.81
CA GLY A 166 56.32 7.60 24.47
C GLY A 166 55.14 6.79 25.03
N ALA A 167 54.48 7.31 26.05
CA ALA A 167 53.27 6.70 26.59
C ALA A 167 52.10 6.77 25.57
N ILE A 168 51.45 5.65 25.32
CA ILE A 168 50.28 5.56 24.44
C ILE A 168 49.07 6.16 25.20
N PRO A 169 48.42 7.22 24.68
CA PRO A 169 47.25 7.80 25.34
C PRO A 169 46.04 6.88 25.24
N ALA A 170 45.17 6.87 26.24
CA ALA A 170 43.91 6.17 26.21
C ALA A 170 42.94 6.88 25.28
N ILE A 171 42.22 6.12 24.46
CA ILE A 171 41.11 6.59 23.64
C ILE A 171 39.77 6.29 24.35
N ALA A 172 38.73 7.07 24.02
CA ALA A 172 37.41 6.86 24.56
C ALA A 172 36.85 5.51 24.09
N ALA A 173 36.29 4.73 25.00
CA ALA A 173 35.64 3.47 24.67
C ALA A 173 34.30 3.77 23.97
N PRO A 174 33.87 2.86 23.07
CA PRO A 174 32.55 2.99 22.43
C PRO A 174 31.43 2.95 23.48
N ASN A 175 30.45 3.84 23.30
CA ASN A 175 29.27 3.90 24.17
C ASN A 175 28.13 3.07 23.58
N TYR A 176 27.36 2.38 24.40
CA TYR A 176 26.25 1.53 23.99
C TYR A 176 24.95 2.03 24.60
N GLN A 177 23.91 2.08 23.77
CA GLN A 177 22.54 2.39 24.18
C GLN A 177 21.71 1.11 24.19
N LEU A 178 20.87 0.95 25.20
CA LEU A 178 19.97 -0.16 25.34
C LEU A 178 18.55 0.27 24.99
N VAL A 179 17.98 -0.33 23.94
CA VAL A 179 16.58 -0.13 23.55
C VAL A 179 15.80 -1.37 24.01
N SER A 180 14.81 -1.18 24.87
CA SER A 180 13.94 -2.23 25.37
C SER A 180 12.58 -2.13 24.69
N TYR A 181 12.00 -3.27 24.31
CA TYR A 181 10.66 -3.35 23.76
C TYR A 181 9.75 -4.21 24.64
N THR A 182 8.47 -3.88 24.65
CA THR A 182 7.42 -4.63 25.33
C THR A 182 6.21 -4.74 24.44
N ILE A 183 5.97 -5.93 23.88
CA ILE A 183 4.89 -6.19 22.93
C ILE A 183 3.54 -5.96 23.60
N THR A 184 2.69 -5.17 22.97
CA THR A 184 1.32 -4.90 23.38
C THR A 184 0.33 -5.48 22.38
N ASP A 185 -0.78 -6.00 22.91
CA ASP A 185 -1.88 -6.51 22.10
C ASP A 185 -2.79 -5.34 21.71
N LYS A 186 -3.02 -5.16 20.42
CA LYS A 186 -3.94 -4.17 19.88
C LYS A 186 -5.02 -4.93 19.12
N ALA A 187 -6.27 -4.79 19.56
CA ALA A 187 -7.38 -5.59 19.04
C ALA A 187 -8.61 -4.75 18.80
N GLY A 188 -9.41 -5.16 17.82
CA GLY A 188 -10.71 -4.62 17.56
C GLY A 188 -11.69 -5.73 17.14
N PHE A 189 -12.98 -5.51 17.31
CA PHE A 189 -14.00 -6.47 16.90
C PHE A 189 -15.18 -5.78 16.19
N ILE A 190 -15.87 -6.55 15.34
CA ILE A 190 -17.08 -6.13 14.63
C ILE A 190 -18.15 -7.19 14.86
N PRO A 191 -19.30 -6.84 15.47
CA PRO A 191 -20.46 -7.73 15.58
C PRO A 191 -21.25 -7.73 14.27
N MET A 192 -21.75 -8.90 13.85
CA MET A 192 -22.58 -9.08 12.66
C MET A 192 -23.66 -10.12 12.93
N THR A 193 -24.78 -10.03 12.22
CA THR A 193 -25.80 -11.08 12.23
C THR A 193 -25.42 -12.20 11.26
N LYS A 194 -25.78 -13.45 11.57
CA LYS A 194 -25.53 -14.59 10.67
C LYS A 194 -26.30 -14.43 9.35
N ASP A 195 -27.48 -13.84 9.41
CA ASP A 195 -28.31 -13.59 8.22
C ASP A 195 -27.59 -12.65 7.25
N LEU A 196 -26.98 -11.55 7.76
CA LEU A 196 -26.17 -10.67 6.94
C LEU A 196 -24.96 -11.37 6.29
N VAL A 197 -24.34 -12.32 7.02
CA VAL A 197 -23.18 -13.06 6.50
C VAL A 197 -23.58 -14.10 5.46
N ASN A 198 -24.79 -14.70 5.61
CA ASN A 198 -25.26 -15.77 4.75
C ASN A 198 -25.99 -15.25 3.51
N ASP A 199 -26.76 -14.16 3.68
CA ASP A 199 -27.61 -13.60 2.60
C ASP A 199 -26.84 -12.59 1.74
N SER A 200 -25.75 -12.01 2.26
CA SER A 200 -24.90 -11.16 1.45
C SER A 200 -24.07 -11.98 0.47
N SER A 201 -24.06 -11.55 -0.78
CA SER A 201 -23.20 -12.12 -1.83
C SER A 201 -21.76 -12.27 -1.34
N ALA A 202 -21.04 -13.26 -1.86
CA ALA A 202 -19.77 -13.82 -1.36
C ALA A 202 -18.63 -12.83 -0.99
N ASN A 203 -18.80 -11.53 -1.20
CA ASN A 203 -17.75 -10.52 -1.03
C ASN A 203 -17.65 -9.89 0.36
N LEU A 204 -18.68 -9.96 1.22
CA LEU A 204 -18.66 -9.26 2.52
C LEU A 204 -17.51 -9.70 3.42
N LYS A 205 -17.20 -11.00 3.45
CA LYS A 205 -16.06 -11.50 4.23
C LYS A 205 -14.72 -10.93 3.76
N ASN A 206 -14.52 -10.88 2.44
CA ASN A 206 -13.31 -10.33 1.85
C ASN A 206 -13.18 -8.81 2.13
N GLU A 207 -14.30 -8.10 2.07
CA GLU A 207 -14.33 -6.66 2.38
C GLU A 207 -14.00 -6.38 3.85
N LEU A 208 -14.49 -7.21 4.76
CA LEU A 208 -14.14 -7.10 6.18
C LEU A 208 -12.66 -7.41 6.45
N VAL A 209 -12.08 -8.39 5.76
CA VAL A 209 -10.63 -8.66 5.83
C VAL A 209 -9.83 -7.44 5.37
N LYS A 210 -10.22 -6.81 4.25
CA LYS A 210 -9.60 -5.55 3.78
C LYS A 210 -9.77 -4.43 4.79
N TRP A 211 -10.95 -4.31 5.40
CA TRP A 211 -11.21 -3.33 6.44
C TRP A 211 -10.27 -3.50 7.65
N PHE A 212 -10.10 -4.73 8.15
CA PHE A 212 -9.14 -5.01 9.22
C PHE A 212 -7.69 -4.69 8.80
N GLY A 213 -7.32 -4.92 7.53
CA GLY A 213 -6.03 -4.49 6.99
C GLY A 213 -5.84 -2.97 7.07
N ARG A 214 -6.86 -2.18 6.70
CA ARG A 214 -6.83 -0.71 6.83
C ARG A 214 -6.74 -0.26 8.29
N GLN A 215 -7.47 -0.91 9.21
CA GLN A 215 -7.35 -0.62 10.65
C GLN A 215 -5.96 -0.93 11.20
N ARG A 216 -5.32 -2.01 10.72
CA ARG A 216 -3.91 -2.32 11.04
C ARG A 216 -2.99 -1.17 10.58
N ASN A 217 -3.10 -0.74 9.33
CA ASN A 217 -2.28 0.34 8.78
C ASN A 217 -2.51 1.66 9.54
N ALA A 218 -3.75 2.00 9.85
CA ALA A 218 -4.06 3.18 10.66
C ALA A 218 -3.43 3.09 12.06
N THR A 219 -3.46 1.91 12.70
CA THR A 219 -2.84 1.70 14.01
C THR A 219 -1.33 1.86 13.94
N ILE A 220 -0.67 1.33 12.91
CA ILE A 220 0.78 1.48 12.70
C ILE A 220 1.11 2.95 12.49
N ASN A 221 0.42 3.65 11.58
CA ASN A 221 0.66 5.06 11.29
C ASN A 221 0.53 5.94 12.54
N ASN A 222 -0.53 5.74 13.33
CA ASN A 222 -0.75 6.49 14.57
C ASN A 222 0.37 6.24 15.60
N ASN A 223 0.81 4.99 15.76
CA ASN A 223 1.89 4.67 16.71
C ASN A 223 3.24 5.24 16.26
N VAL A 224 3.55 5.17 14.97
CA VAL A 224 4.80 5.75 14.43
C VAL A 224 4.79 7.26 14.59
N LEU A 225 3.70 7.93 14.20
CA LEU A 225 3.57 9.39 14.39
C LEU A 225 3.68 9.78 15.86
N SER A 226 2.98 9.09 16.75
CA SER A 226 3.07 9.34 18.19
C SER A 226 4.51 9.18 18.69
N LYS A 227 5.23 8.13 18.31
CA LYS A 227 6.64 7.95 18.69
C LYS A 227 7.55 9.06 18.12
N LEU A 228 7.27 9.58 16.94
CA LEU A 228 8.08 10.65 16.32
C LEU A 228 7.78 12.03 16.87
N THR A 229 6.54 12.32 17.28
CA THR A 229 6.09 13.65 17.70
C THR A 229 5.99 13.81 19.22
N ASP A 230 5.56 12.76 19.96
CA ASP A 230 5.32 12.87 21.39
C ASP A 230 6.62 13.07 22.18
N GLY A 231 6.60 14.10 23.03
CA GLY A 231 7.76 14.49 23.86
C GLY A 231 8.90 15.13 23.08
N VAL A 232 8.71 15.43 21.79
CA VAL A 232 9.70 16.15 20.97
C VAL A 232 9.18 17.55 20.70
N ALA A 233 9.92 18.57 21.14
CA ALA A 233 9.59 19.95 20.81
C ALA A 233 9.84 20.21 19.32
N PRO A 234 8.84 20.68 18.56
CA PRO A 234 9.03 20.94 17.14
C PRO A 234 9.99 22.11 16.91
N THR A 235 10.89 21.96 15.96
CA THR A 235 11.74 23.06 15.50
C THR A 235 10.94 23.98 14.58
N ALA A 236 10.83 25.25 14.89
CA ALA A 236 10.16 26.21 14.03
C ALA A 236 10.97 26.47 12.76
N ILE A 237 10.38 26.23 11.59
CA ILE A 237 10.97 26.53 10.29
C ILE A 237 10.56 27.94 9.87
N ASN A 238 11.53 28.81 9.65
CA ASN A 238 11.31 30.17 9.14
C ASN A 238 11.64 30.22 7.64
N GLY A 239 10.66 29.85 6.80
CA GLY A 239 10.79 29.87 5.36
C GLY A 239 11.88 28.92 4.82
N LEU A 240 12.28 29.13 3.56
CA LEU A 240 13.26 28.29 2.87
C LEU A 240 14.64 28.23 3.57
N LYS A 241 15.08 29.35 4.15
CA LYS A 241 16.38 29.37 4.86
C LYS A 241 16.38 28.49 6.10
N GLY A 242 15.27 28.48 6.85
CA GLY A 242 15.08 27.59 8.00
C GLY A 242 15.08 26.12 7.60
N LEU A 243 14.38 25.78 6.52
CA LEU A 243 14.36 24.42 5.98
C LEU A 243 15.74 23.96 5.51
N LYS A 244 16.49 24.83 4.82
CA LYS A 244 17.90 24.57 4.42
C LYS A 244 18.79 24.30 5.62
N LYS A 245 18.64 25.07 6.69
CA LYS A 245 19.42 24.87 7.94
C LYS A 245 19.07 23.52 8.57
N LEU A 246 17.79 23.21 8.71
CA LEU A 246 17.31 21.94 9.27
C LEU A 246 17.93 20.72 8.56
N ILE A 247 17.86 20.73 7.22
CA ILE A 247 18.35 19.60 6.40
C ILE A 247 19.87 19.48 6.39
N ASN A 248 20.58 20.61 6.28
CA ASN A 248 22.01 20.58 6.05
C ASN A 248 22.87 20.62 7.31
N VAL A 249 22.34 21.22 8.40
CA VAL A 249 23.11 21.47 9.64
C VAL A 249 22.54 20.63 10.79
N ASP A 250 21.25 20.76 11.06
CA ASP A 250 20.65 20.18 12.25
C ASP A 250 20.48 18.66 12.16
N LEU A 251 20.25 18.13 10.96
CA LEU A 251 20.20 16.69 10.66
C LEU A 251 21.58 16.12 10.27
N GLY A 252 22.40 16.95 9.61
CA GLY A 252 23.70 16.53 9.09
C GLY A 252 23.60 15.80 7.74
N SER A 253 24.77 15.39 7.21
CA SER A 253 24.87 14.72 5.91
C SER A 253 25.02 13.20 6.00
N GLU A 254 24.97 12.67 7.22
CA GLU A 254 25.21 11.24 7.49
C GLU A 254 24.00 10.37 7.13
N TYR A 255 22.79 10.98 7.15
CA TYR A 255 21.55 10.29 6.95
C TYR A 255 21.00 10.47 5.52
N ASP A 256 20.46 9.40 4.96
CA ASP A 256 19.66 9.48 3.72
C ASP A 256 18.24 9.94 4.04
N SER A 257 18.13 11.24 4.27
CA SER A 257 16.92 11.85 4.80
C SER A 257 15.84 12.04 3.73
N LYS A 258 14.61 11.68 4.09
CA LYS A 258 13.37 12.00 3.36
C LYS A 258 12.61 13.10 4.11
N ILE A 259 11.72 13.77 3.40
CA ILE A 259 10.86 14.81 3.95
C ILE A 259 9.44 14.27 3.99
N PHE A 260 8.89 14.09 5.19
CA PHE A 260 7.51 13.71 5.40
C PHE A 260 6.71 14.95 5.80
N THR A 261 5.63 15.22 5.11
CA THR A 261 4.73 16.34 5.42
C THR A 261 3.33 15.99 4.95
N ASN A 262 2.34 16.75 5.40
CA ASN A 262 0.97 16.57 4.96
C ASN A 262 0.68 17.30 3.63
N ASP A 263 -0.58 17.22 3.14
CA ASP A 263 -0.96 17.87 1.88
C ASP A 263 -0.77 19.38 1.91
N ASP A 264 -1.01 20.03 3.07
CA ASP A 264 -0.76 21.46 3.25
C ASP A 264 0.73 21.79 3.15
N GLY A 265 1.57 20.91 3.69
CA GLY A 265 3.02 21.05 3.60
C GLY A 265 3.54 20.80 2.19
N LEU A 266 2.96 19.87 1.46
CA LEU A 266 3.27 19.67 0.05
C LEU A 266 2.93 20.92 -0.76
N ASN A 267 1.73 21.49 -0.55
CA ASN A 267 1.33 22.75 -1.17
C ASN A 267 2.30 23.89 -0.84
N TRP A 268 2.73 24.00 0.43
CA TRP A 268 3.73 24.99 0.80
C TRP A 268 5.08 24.77 0.11
N LEU A 269 5.56 23.50 0.00
CA LEU A 269 6.80 23.18 -0.72
C LEU A 269 6.72 23.49 -2.21
N ASP A 270 5.55 23.35 -2.82
CA ASP A 270 5.31 23.64 -4.23
C ASP A 270 5.36 25.13 -4.53
N THR A 271 5.03 25.96 -3.54
CA THR A 271 5.16 27.45 -3.67
C THR A 271 6.60 27.95 -3.50
N LEU A 272 7.56 27.05 -3.16
CA LEU A 272 8.95 27.47 -2.98
C LEU A 272 9.67 27.59 -4.34
N GLU A 273 10.20 28.78 -4.56
CA GLU A 273 10.98 29.11 -5.75
C GLU A 273 12.42 29.51 -5.37
N ASP A 274 13.32 29.40 -6.30
CA ASP A 274 14.67 30.00 -6.17
C ASP A 274 14.66 31.49 -6.60
N ASP A 275 15.80 32.17 -6.46
CA ASP A 275 15.96 33.56 -6.86
C ASP A 275 15.71 33.84 -8.36
N GLN A 276 15.56 32.78 -9.17
CA GLN A 276 15.27 32.84 -10.62
C GLN A 276 13.84 32.37 -10.94
N HIS A 277 12.96 32.29 -9.94
CA HIS A 277 11.58 31.83 -10.06
C HIS A 277 11.43 30.40 -10.60
N ARG A 278 12.39 29.53 -10.31
CA ARG A 278 12.29 28.10 -10.64
C ARG A 278 11.75 27.33 -9.45
N PRO A 279 10.77 26.43 -9.65
CA PRO A 279 10.25 25.61 -8.56
C PRO A 279 11.34 24.71 -8.01
N LEU A 280 11.40 24.59 -6.69
CA LEU A 280 12.34 23.72 -5.99
C LEU A 280 11.82 22.29 -5.87
N LEU A 281 10.51 22.09 -5.90
CA LEU A 281 9.86 20.81 -5.91
C LEU A 281 9.75 20.30 -7.34
N ASN A 282 10.29 19.12 -7.61
CA ASN A 282 10.30 18.54 -8.95
C ASN A 282 9.87 17.06 -8.89
N PRO A 283 9.21 16.51 -9.92
CA PRO A 283 8.95 15.08 -9.99
C PRO A 283 10.27 14.30 -10.16
N VAL A 284 10.33 13.10 -9.62
CA VAL A 284 11.46 12.19 -9.83
C VAL A 284 11.43 11.71 -11.28
N PRO A 285 12.52 11.88 -12.06
CA PRO A 285 12.52 11.56 -13.49
C PRO A 285 12.18 10.09 -13.84
N SER A 286 12.53 9.16 -12.96
CA SER A 286 12.21 7.73 -13.13
C SER A 286 10.81 7.35 -12.64
N GLU A 287 10.25 8.12 -11.71
CA GLU A 287 8.95 7.85 -11.07
C GLU A 287 8.15 9.17 -10.92
N PRO A 288 7.38 9.57 -11.96
CA PRO A 288 6.71 10.86 -11.98
C PRO A 288 5.70 11.10 -10.84
N ASN A 289 5.24 10.03 -10.19
CA ASN A 289 4.33 10.11 -9.03
C ASN A 289 5.05 10.44 -7.71
N LYS A 290 6.38 10.38 -7.69
CA LYS A 290 7.20 10.77 -6.53
C LYS A 290 7.75 12.16 -6.72
N MET A 291 7.73 12.95 -5.66
CA MET A 291 8.26 14.30 -5.63
C MET A 291 9.61 14.34 -4.95
N GLN A 292 10.48 15.21 -5.43
CA GLN A 292 11.78 15.48 -4.85
C GLN A 292 12.02 16.98 -4.69
N LEU A 293 12.61 17.34 -3.56
CA LEU A 293 12.99 18.72 -3.27
C LEU A 293 14.48 18.91 -3.54
N CYS A 294 14.80 19.85 -4.43
CA CYS A 294 16.19 20.18 -4.78
C CYS A 294 16.69 21.39 -3.95
N ILE A 295 17.46 21.15 -2.92
CA ILE A 295 18.01 22.19 -2.06
C ILE A 295 19.54 22.09 -1.98
N GLY A 296 20.23 23.16 -2.36
CA GLY A 296 21.68 23.27 -2.19
C GLY A 296 22.49 22.19 -2.92
N GLY A 297 22.01 21.71 -4.06
CA GLY A 297 22.64 20.65 -4.83
C GLY A 297 22.38 19.23 -4.31
N LYS A 298 21.60 19.09 -3.22
CA LYS A 298 21.12 17.80 -2.71
C LYS A 298 19.65 17.62 -3.03
N VAL A 299 19.31 16.41 -3.46
CA VAL A 299 17.95 15.99 -3.78
C VAL A 299 17.41 15.16 -2.60
N ARG A 300 16.20 15.50 -2.13
CA ARG A 300 15.53 14.77 -1.06
C ARG A 300 14.14 14.37 -1.53
N GLU A 301 13.79 13.11 -1.33
CA GLU A 301 12.44 12.61 -1.61
C GLU A 301 11.44 13.24 -0.65
N VAL A 302 10.34 13.74 -1.18
CA VAL A 302 9.20 14.27 -0.41
C VAL A 302 8.11 13.23 -0.43
N VAL A 303 7.69 12.82 0.76
CA VAL A 303 6.67 11.81 0.96
C VAL A 303 5.42 12.49 1.53
N PRO A 304 4.36 12.69 0.74
CA PRO A 304 3.13 13.27 1.22
C PRO A 304 2.38 12.27 2.11
N VAL A 305 1.93 12.75 3.27
CA VAL A 305 1.05 12.03 4.18
C VAL A 305 -0.33 12.68 4.09
N PRO A 306 -1.41 11.94 3.81
CA PRO A 306 -2.74 12.54 3.68
C PRO A 306 -3.15 13.32 4.93
N ASN A 307 -3.80 14.47 4.77
CA ASN A 307 -4.32 15.29 5.88
C ASN A 307 -5.26 14.49 6.81
N SER A 308 -5.93 13.48 6.28
CA SER A 308 -6.78 12.56 7.07
C SER A 308 -5.99 11.74 8.11
N LYS A 309 -4.68 11.56 7.90
CA LYS A 309 -3.79 10.79 8.78
C LYS A 309 -2.90 11.69 9.63
N TRP A 310 -2.54 12.85 9.12
CA TRP A 310 -1.70 13.82 9.82
C TRP A 310 -2.13 15.25 9.49
N ALA A 311 -3.11 15.75 10.24
CA ALA A 311 -3.68 17.07 10.00
C ALA A 311 -2.77 18.21 10.48
N SER A 312 -2.83 19.34 9.80
CA SER A 312 -2.29 20.60 10.27
C SER A 312 -3.08 21.11 11.49
N THR A 313 -2.45 21.87 12.36
CA THR A 313 -3.09 22.47 13.54
C THR A 313 -3.32 23.96 13.33
N ALA A 314 -4.41 24.48 13.90
CA ALA A 314 -4.68 25.91 13.88
C ALA A 314 -3.67 26.65 14.78
N GLY A 315 -3.02 27.66 14.23
CA GLY A 315 -2.12 28.56 14.97
C GLY A 315 -2.82 29.83 15.44
N ALA A 316 -2.06 30.73 16.05
CA ALA A 316 -2.55 32.05 16.42
C ALA A 316 -2.74 32.94 15.17
N ASN A 317 -3.61 33.97 15.26
CA ASN A 317 -3.82 34.97 14.21
C ASN A 317 -4.22 34.37 12.82
N ASN A 318 -5.14 33.43 12.79
CA ASN A 318 -5.59 32.79 11.56
C ASN A 318 -4.47 32.13 10.74
N SER A 319 -3.43 31.65 11.42
CA SER A 319 -2.34 30.89 10.80
C SER A 319 -2.56 29.39 10.91
N THR A 320 -1.96 28.65 10.00
CA THR A 320 -1.94 27.19 10.00
C THR A 320 -0.54 26.71 10.33
N VAL A 321 -0.42 25.81 11.32
CA VAL A 321 0.83 25.18 11.70
C VAL A 321 0.91 23.82 10.98
N ILE A 322 1.84 23.73 10.07
CA ILE A 322 2.05 22.56 9.22
C ILE A 322 3.20 21.74 9.79
N PRO A 323 3.00 20.43 9.99
CA PRO A 323 4.03 19.56 10.55
C PRO A 323 4.96 19.01 9.47
N PHE A 324 6.24 18.86 9.85
CA PHE A 324 7.29 18.26 9.03
C PHE A 324 8.11 17.27 9.86
N ILE A 325 8.41 16.13 9.30
CA ILE A 325 9.43 15.21 9.79
C ILE A 325 10.47 15.05 8.70
N VAL A 326 11.71 15.38 9.00
CA VAL A 326 12.83 15.27 8.07
C VAL A 326 13.85 14.33 8.67
N GLY A 327 14.18 13.26 7.97
CA GLY A 327 15.16 12.30 8.46
C GLY A 327 15.08 10.94 7.77
N GLU A 328 15.89 10.02 8.28
CA GLU A 328 15.91 8.63 7.90
C GLU A 328 15.15 7.80 8.95
N LEU A 329 13.88 7.52 8.67
CA LEU A 329 12.99 6.87 9.64
C LEU A 329 13.36 5.39 9.86
N THR A 330 14.08 4.76 8.92
CA THR A 330 14.60 3.38 9.06
C THR A 330 15.58 3.24 10.22
N GLU A 331 16.36 4.29 10.49
CA GLU A 331 17.29 4.35 11.62
C GLU A 331 16.62 4.94 12.87
N ALA A 332 15.66 5.85 12.69
CA ALA A 332 15.01 6.56 13.77
C ALA A 332 14.09 5.68 14.62
N VAL A 333 13.23 4.88 13.96
CA VAL A 333 12.17 4.09 14.61
C VAL A 333 12.23 2.64 14.15
N LYS A 334 12.14 1.74 15.11
CA LYS A 334 12.03 0.30 14.85
C LYS A 334 10.71 -0.22 15.38
N MET A 335 10.01 -0.97 14.53
CA MET A 335 8.84 -1.76 14.88
C MET A 335 9.28 -3.17 15.24
N PHE A 336 8.92 -3.62 16.44
CA PHE A 336 9.08 -5.00 16.87
C PHE A 336 7.75 -5.71 16.64
N ASP A 337 7.70 -6.56 15.63
CA ASP A 337 6.49 -7.28 15.25
C ASP A 337 6.56 -8.72 15.72
N ARG A 338 5.62 -9.11 16.57
CA ARG A 338 5.52 -10.49 17.07
C ARG A 338 4.49 -11.31 16.31
N GLN A 339 3.39 -10.67 15.95
CA GLN A 339 2.28 -11.32 15.27
C GLN A 339 1.62 -10.33 14.32
N GLU A 340 1.65 -10.69 13.06
CA GLU A 340 0.89 -9.99 12.02
C GLU A 340 -0.61 -10.05 12.33
N LEU A 341 -1.43 -9.35 11.54
CA LEU A 341 -2.87 -9.32 11.74
C LEU A 341 -3.47 -10.73 11.71
N GLU A 342 -3.98 -11.16 12.85
CA GLU A 342 -4.79 -12.38 12.98
C GLU A 342 -6.26 -12.00 13.03
N ILE A 343 -7.06 -12.57 12.14
CA ILE A 343 -8.51 -12.39 12.11
C ILE A 343 -9.18 -13.69 12.54
N SER A 344 -10.01 -13.63 13.57
CA SER A 344 -10.77 -14.76 14.07
C SER A 344 -12.26 -14.44 14.12
N ALA A 345 -13.11 -15.43 13.86
CA ALA A 345 -14.56 -15.32 13.93
C ALA A 345 -15.11 -16.27 15.00
N SER A 346 -16.11 -15.83 15.77
CA SER A 346 -16.77 -16.65 16.78
C SER A 346 -18.27 -16.40 16.75
N ASP A 347 -19.03 -17.47 16.81
CA ASP A 347 -20.50 -17.46 16.87
C ASP A 347 -21.08 -17.69 18.28
N VAL A 348 -20.21 -17.87 19.27
CA VAL A 348 -20.55 -18.07 20.68
C VAL A 348 -20.03 -16.94 21.58
N ALA A 349 -19.28 -15.98 21.04
CA ALA A 349 -18.72 -14.89 21.83
C ALA A 349 -19.81 -13.91 22.31
N ALA A 350 -19.62 -13.37 23.51
CA ALA A 350 -20.46 -12.32 24.07
C ALA A 350 -19.61 -11.09 24.40
N VAL A 351 -20.11 -9.92 24.04
CA VAL A 351 -19.56 -8.60 24.39
C VAL A 351 -20.67 -7.71 24.93
N ALA A 352 -20.31 -6.58 25.53
CA ALA A 352 -21.30 -5.66 26.07
C ALA A 352 -22.30 -5.23 24.99
N GLY A 353 -23.59 -5.56 25.22
CA GLY A 353 -24.70 -5.24 24.31
C GLY A 353 -24.90 -6.20 23.13
N PHE A 354 -24.02 -7.19 22.92
CA PHE A 354 -24.15 -8.18 21.84
C PHE A 354 -23.71 -9.56 22.29
N ASN A 355 -24.62 -10.54 22.17
CA ASN A 355 -24.34 -11.94 22.42
C ASN A 355 -24.57 -12.73 21.15
N ALA A 356 -23.48 -13.22 20.54
CA ALA A 356 -23.53 -13.87 19.25
C ALA A 356 -24.43 -15.13 19.26
N PHE A 357 -24.44 -15.88 20.36
CA PHE A 357 -25.28 -17.07 20.50
C PHE A 357 -26.76 -16.71 20.59
N GLN A 358 -27.13 -15.74 21.45
CA GLN A 358 -28.53 -15.36 21.67
C GLN A 358 -29.13 -14.57 20.51
N GLN A 359 -28.32 -13.79 19.81
CA GLN A 359 -28.76 -12.89 18.73
C GLN A 359 -28.49 -13.45 17.33
N ASN A 360 -28.23 -14.77 17.23
CA ASN A 360 -27.88 -15.42 15.95
C ASN A 360 -26.82 -14.63 15.16
N GLY A 361 -25.71 -14.29 15.84
CA GLY A 361 -24.68 -13.43 15.28
C GLY A 361 -23.31 -14.11 15.16
N VAL A 362 -22.38 -13.39 14.55
CA VAL A 362 -20.95 -13.72 14.46
C VAL A 362 -20.15 -12.50 14.91
N LEU A 363 -19.16 -12.71 15.75
CA LEU A 363 -18.21 -11.69 16.15
C LEU A 363 -16.89 -11.91 15.42
N MET A 364 -16.48 -10.97 14.58
CA MET A 364 -15.15 -10.99 13.98
C MET A 364 -14.19 -10.12 14.79
N LYS A 365 -13.02 -10.65 15.11
CA LYS A 365 -11.98 -9.98 15.89
C LYS A 365 -10.67 -9.98 15.10
N GLY A 366 -10.05 -8.80 15.02
CA GLY A 366 -8.67 -8.64 14.54
C GLY A 366 -7.72 -8.34 15.70
N VAL A 367 -6.57 -8.96 15.72
CA VAL A 367 -5.51 -8.76 16.73
C VAL A 367 -4.18 -8.58 16.04
N ILE A 368 -3.41 -7.59 16.48
CA ILE A 368 -2.01 -7.39 16.11
C ILE A 368 -1.17 -7.27 17.38
N ARG A 369 0.09 -7.75 17.33
CA ARG A 369 0.98 -7.75 18.49
C ARG A 369 2.32 -7.13 18.11
N ASN A 370 2.49 -5.87 18.41
CA ASN A 370 3.69 -5.11 18.06
C ASN A 370 4.02 -4.05 19.10
N ASP A 371 5.25 -3.54 19.01
CA ASP A 371 5.74 -2.39 19.75
C ASP A 371 6.62 -1.52 18.85
N PHE A 372 6.74 -0.25 19.19
CA PHE A 372 7.52 0.73 18.43
C PHE A 372 8.47 1.44 19.38
N GLU A 373 9.75 1.48 19.02
CA GLU A 373 10.75 2.14 19.84
C GLU A 373 11.66 3.06 19.02
N LYS A 374 12.04 4.19 19.63
CA LYS A 374 13.05 5.08 19.06
C LYS A 374 14.43 4.46 19.26
N VAL A 375 15.17 4.32 18.16
CA VAL A 375 16.53 3.78 18.18
C VAL A 375 17.54 4.92 18.10
N ASP A 376 17.42 5.79 17.09
CA ASP A 376 18.28 6.97 16.96
C ASP A 376 17.42 8.24 16.91
N ALA A 377 17.55 9.06 17.96
CA ALA A 377 16.85 10.34 18.06
C ALA A 377 17.45 11.42 17.14
N ASP A 378 18.68 11.25 16.70
CA ASP A 378 19.36 12.21 15.83
C ASP A 378 19.08 11.94 14.34
N ALA A 379 18.61 10.73 14.00
CA ALA A 379 18.28 10.33 12.64
C ALA A 379 17.09 11.10 12.03
N TYR A 380 16.31 11.79 12.83
CA TYR A 380 15.20 12.61 12.36
C TYR A 380 15.07 13.93 13.14
N LYS A 381 14.40 14.90 12.54
CA LYS A 381 14.00 16.14 13.19
C LYS A 381 12.52 16.40 12.95
N TYR A 382 11.77 16.61 14.04
CA TYR A 382 10.40 17.08 13.98
C TYR A 382 10.38 18.61 13.94
N ALA A 383 9.70 19.16 12.96
CA ALA A 383 9.66 20.59 12.74
C ALA A 383 8.25 21.04 12.34
N THR A 384 7.98 22.33 12.54
CA THR A 384 6.71 22.94 12.13
C THR A 384 6.97 24.25 11.41
N ILE A 385 6.11 24.53 10.43
CA ILE A 385 6.08 25.83 9.79
C ILE A 385 4.72 26.49 10.05
N THR A 386 4.72 27.77 10.33
CA THR A 386 3.51 28.55 10.48
C THR A 386 3.29 29.40 9.23
N VAL A 387 2.17 29.16 8.54
CA VAL A 387 1.77 29.88 7.34
C VAL A 387 0.56 30.71 7.69
N THR A 388 0.64 32.00 7.46
CA THR A 388 -0.52 32.91 7.53
C THR A 388 -1.31 32.80 6.25
N ALA A 389 -2.64 32.68 6.36
CA ALA A 389 -3.56 32.59 5.22
C ALA A 389 -3.59 33.87 4.41
#